data_7ef05cedb6203b468489380d72750258
#
_entry.id   7ef05cedb6203b468489380d72750258
#
_cell.length_a   1.000
_cell.length_b   1.000
_cell.length_c   1.000
_cell.angle_alpha   90.00
_cell.angle_beta   90.00
_cell.angle_gamma   90.00
#
_symmetry.space_group_name_H-M   'P 1'
#
loop_
_entity.id
_entity.type
_entity.pdbx_description
1 polymer ?
#
loop_
_entity_poly.entity_id
_entity_poly.type
_entity_poly.pdbx_seq_one_letter_code
_entity_poly.pdbx_strand_id
1 'polypeptide(L)'
;QQNYAPFTWKDLKATGYNYWALGHIHQPQIVSEQPLIVYPGTPQGHTKKEQSLQGVAVVTLSQNQATVQFEKVAEIDWTNEEVSLAQCRDTQSVLSYLETSLLTKWHAHQQQQLMALTLKETQHLDVTVVQAIVNGELLSYLQQQLLQKTQGDFFVYHLILQAEEPTKEPIYLAASPNLLTVLEKTYLDPVIFEDTTKELLRYPEFAGIFSMDEQWRLESLRLAHEQINEDFTIQEDPL
;
A
#
# COMPACT_ATOMS: atom_id res chain seq x y z
N GLN A 1 -12.67 -15.30 9.19
CA GLN A 1 -13.71 -14.33 8.75
C GLN A 1 -15.05 -14.83 9.28
N GLN A 2 -15.74 -14.01 10.04
CA GLN A 2 -17.12 -14.31 10.44
C GLN A 2 -18.01 -14.11 9.19
N ASN A 3 -18.72 -15.15 8.80
CA ASN A 3 -19.68 -15.07 7.71
C ASN A 3 -20.94 -14.37 8.21
N TYR A 4 -21.16 -13.13 7.80
CA TYR A 4 -22.42 -12.43 8.05
C TYR A 4 -23.44 -12.81 6.99
N ALA A 5 -24.61 -13.31 7.44
CA ALA A 5 -25.74 -13.68 6.59
C ALA A 5 -25.35 -14.50 5.34
N PRO A 6 -24.79 -15.71 5.51
CA PRO A 6 -24.33 -16.51 4.38
C PRO A 6 -25.48 -16.88 3.46
N PHE A 7 -25.32 -16.71 2.17
CA PHE A 7 -26.25 -17.11 1.14
C PHE A 7 -25.49 -17.67 -0.06
N THR A 8 -26.18 -18.44 -0.90
CA THR A 8 -25.65 -18.84 -2.19
C THR A 8 -26.36 -18.10 -3.32
N TRP A 9 -25.68 -17.92 -4.44
CA TRP A 9 -26.30 -17.33 -5.63
C TRP A 9 -27.53 -18.09 -6.10
N LYS A 10 -27.57 -19.42 -5.88
CA LYS A 10 -28.74 -20.25 -6.15
C LYS A 10 -29.94 -19.85 -5.30
N ASP A 11 -29.72 -19.57 -4.02
CA ASP A 11 -30.79 -19.19 -3.10
C ASP A 11 -31.40 -17.85 -3.55
N LEU A 12 -30.59 -16.86 -3.90
CA LEU A 12 -31.07 -15.57 -4.37
C LEU A 12 -31.89 -15.70 -5.69
N LYS A 13 -31.39 -16.49 -6.64
CA LYS A 13 -32.07 -16.71 -7.92
C LYS A 13 -33.36 -17.48 -7.77
N ALA A 14 -33.47 -18.41 -6.80
CA ALA A 14 -34.65 -19.24 -6.58
C ALA A 14 -35.83 -18.48 -5.98
N THR A 15 -35.64 -17.28 -5.43
CA THR A 15 -36.71 -16.49 -4.79
C THR A 15 -37.67 -15.85 -5.77
N GLY A 16 -37.29 -15.69 -7.04
CA GLY A 16 -38.09 -15.02 -8.06
C GLY A 16 -38.12 -13.49 -7.95
N TYR A 17 -37.26 -12.87 -7.15
CA TYR A 17 -37.12 -11.41 -7.08
C TYR A 17 -36.40 -10.88 -8.33
N ASN A 18 -36.76 -9.68 -8.77
CA ASN A 18 -36.12 -9.02 -9.90
C ASN A 18 -34.83 -8.26 -9.48
N TYR A 19 -34.71 -7.94 -8.19
CA TYR A 19 -33.58 -7.14 -7.65
C TYR A 19 -33.22 -7.58 -6.24
N TRP A 20 -31.90 -7.61 -5.99
CA TRP A 20 -31.28 -7.80 -4.69
C TRP A 20 -30.32 -6.66 -4.39
N ALA A 21 -30.64 -5.85 -3.38
CA ALA A 21 -29.73 -4.88 -2.80
C ALA A 21 -28.89 -5.56 -1.71
N LEU A 22 -27.61 -5.74 -1.97
CA LEU A 22 -26.67 -6.32 -1.02
C LEU A 22 -25.93 -5.21 -0.25
N GLY A 23 -25.44 -5.54 0.94
CA GLY A 23 -24.64 -4.66 1.78
C GLY A 23 -23.31 -5.29 2.19
N HIS A 24 -22.57 -4.62 3.10
CA HIS A 24 -21.29 -5.08 3.67
C HIS A 24 -20.07 -4.89 2.78
N ILE A 25 -20.14 -5.07 1.47
CA ILE A 25 -19.02 -4.84 0.55
C ILE A 25 -19.00 -3.37 0.16
N HIS A 26 -17.90 -2.68 0.49
CA HIS A 26 -17.74 -1.24 0.25
C HIS A 26 -17.37 -0.89 -1.19
N GLN A 27 -17.06 -1.88 -2.01
CA GLN A 27 -16.78 -1.68 -3.43
C GLN A 27 -18.05 -1.89 -4.26
N PRO A 28 -18.48 -0.92 -5.07
CA PRO A 28 -19.65 -1.04 -5.90
C PRO A 28 -19.42 -2.09 -6.99
N GLN A 29 -20.39 -3.00 -7.17
CA GLN A 29 -20.31 -4.03 -8.20
C GLN A 29 -21.68 -4.61 -8.54
N ILE A 30 -21.85 -4.97 -9.80
CA ILE A 30 -22.97 -5.77 -10.28
C ILE A 30 -22.52 -7.23 -10.28
N VAL A 31 -23.18 -8.05 -9.47
CA VAL A 31 -22.85 -9.47 -9.31
C VAL A 31 -23.62 -10.35 -10.29
N SER A 32 -24.84 -9.96 -10.64
CA SER A 32 -25.71 -10.63 -11.61
C SER A 32 -26.64 -9.61 -12.24
N GLU A 33 -26.95 -9.79 -13.51
CA GLU A 33 -27.91 -8.96 -14.25
C GLU A 33 -29.32 -9.53 -14.23
N GLN A 34 -29.45 -10.87 -14.03
CA GLN A 34 -30.77 -11.56 -13.99
C GLN A 34 -30.76 -12.67 -12.93
N PRO A 35 -31.45 -12.48 -11.79
CA PRO A 35 -31.98 -11.20 -11.29
C PRO A 35 -30.83 -10.19 -11.09
N LEU A 36 -31.15 -8.90 -11.09
CA LEU A 36 -30.15 -7.87 -10.80
C LEU A 36 -29.71 -7.97 -9.33
N ILE A 37 -28.42 -8.22 -9.11
CA ILE A 37 -27.82 -8.34 -7.77
C ILE A 37 -26.67 -7.34 -7.67
N VAL A 38 -26.76 -6.39 -6.72
CA VAL A 38 -25.85 -5.25 -6.65
C VAL A 38 -25.35 -5.03 -5.24
N TYR A 39 -24.03 -4.82 -5.10
CA TYR A 39 -23.44 -4.12 -3.98
C TYR A 39 -23.31 -2.64 -4.34
N PRO A 40 -23.95 -1.72 -3.63
CA PRO A 40 -23.89 -0.28 -3.95
C PRO A 40 -22.54 0.34 -3.60
N GLY A 41 -21.70 -0.33 -2.80
CA GLY A 41 -20.51 0.23 -2.22
C GLY A 41 -20.79 1.07 -0.97
N THR A 42 -19.98 2.10 -0.73
CA THR A 42 -20.13 3.04 0.36
C THR A 42 -20.42 4.45 -0.18
N PRO A 43 -21.36 5.22 0.44
CA PRO A 43 -21.63 6.60 0.03
C PRO A 43 -20.43 7.54 0.20
N GLN A 44 -19.61 7.28 1.22
CA GLN A 44 -18.41 8.03 1.56
C GLN A 44 -17.31 7.07 2.01
N GLY A 45 -16.12 7.16 1.43
CA GLY A 45 -14.96 6.38 1.87
C GLY A 45 -14.51 6.78 3.26
N HIS A 46 -14.21 5.78 4.08
CA HIS A 46 -13.72 5.96 5.46
C HIS A 46 -12.23 5.64 5.59
N THR A 47 -11.65 5.01 4.58
CA THR A 47 -10.26 4.57 4.61
C THR A 47 -9.55 4.79 3.27
N LYS A 48 -8.22 4.87 3.31
CA LYS A 48 -7.36 4.98 2.12
C LYS A 48 -7.49 3.83 1.11
N LYS A 49 -8.15 2.73 1.48
CA LYS A 49 -8.41 1.59 0.58
C LYS A 49 -9.68 1.79 -0.26
N GLU A 50 -10.50 2.76 0.08
CA GLU A 50 -11.79 3.02 -0.55
C GLU A 50 -11.69 4.18 -1.54
N GLN A 51 -10.74 4.08 -2.48
CA GLN A 51 -10.50 5.08 -3.53
C GLN A 51 -11.36 4.88 -4.79
N SER A 52 -12.26 3.88 -4.78
CA SER A 52 -13.18 3.61 -5.89
C SER A 52 -14.34 4.60 -5.91
N LEU A 53 -15.24 4.44 -6.89
CA LEU A 53 -16.49 5.22 -6.93
C LEU A 53 -17.23 5.09 -5.59
N GLN A 54 -17.40 6.22 -4.93
CA GLN A 54 -18.11 6.34 -3.65
C GLN A 54 -19.44 7.02 -3.91
N GLY A 55 -20.51 6.28 -3.63
CA GLY A 55 -21.82 6.76 -4.02
C GLY A 55 -22.94 5.79 -3.67
N VAL A 56 -24.00 5.90 -4.43
CA VAL A 56 -25.22 5.10 -4.27
C VAL A 56 -25.56 4.41 -5.58
N ALA A 57 -26.34 3.32 -5.50
CA ALA A 57 -26.90 2.65 -6.65
C ALA A 57 -28.34 3.12 -6.85
N VAL A 58 -28.62 3.78 -7.95
CA VAL A 58 -29.98 4.14 -8.37
C VAL A 58 -30.51 3.01 -9.23
N VAL A 59 -31.55 2.33 -8.76
CA VAL A 59 -32.13 1.17 -9.43
C VAL A 59 -33.51 1.50 -9.96
N THR A 60 -33.71 1.25 -11.24
CA THR A 60 -35.01 1.39 -11.90
C THR A 60 -35.61 -0.02 -12.14
N LEU A 61 -36.79 -0.26 -11.60
CA LEU A 61 -37.53 -1.50 -11.75
C LEU A 61 -38.66 -1.29 -12.71
N SER A 62 -38.80 -2.16 -13.72
CA SER A 62 -39.95 -2.31 -14.58
C SER A 62 -40.53 -3.71 -14.42
N GLN A 63 -41.64 -4.03 -15.11
CA GLN A 63 -42.32 -5.32 -14.94
C GLN A 63 -41.43 -6.55 -15.16
N ASN A 64 -40.41 -6.45 -16.03
CA ASN A 64 -39.55 -7.59 -16.40
C ASN A 64 -38.04 -7.27 -16.39
N GLN A 65 -37.67 -6.05 -16.01
CA GLN A 65 -36.26 -5.61 -16.06
C GLN A 65 -35.90 -4.76 -14.86
N ALA A 66 -34.68 -4.92 -14.38
CA ALA A 66 -34.06 -4.05 -13.42
C ALA A 66 -32.78 -3.48 -14.05
N THR A 67 -32.56 -2.17 -13.92
CA THR A 67 -31.33 -1.51 -14.35
C THR A 67 -30.73 -0.75 -13.18
N VAL A 68 -29.42 -0.59 -13.18
CA VAL A 68 -28.70 0.14 -12.14
C VAL A 68 -27.77 1.18 -12.76
N GLN A 69 -27.70 2.34 -12.10
CA GLN A 69 -26.72 3.39 -12.36
C GLN A 69 -26.07 3.78 -11.03
N PHE A 70 -24.74 3.85 -11.03
CA PHE A 70 -24.00 4.30 -9.85
C PHE A 70 -23.83 5.81 -9.90
N GLU A 71 -24.25 6.50 -8.85
CA GLU A 71 -24.17 7.94 -8.72
C GLU A 71 -23.20 8.31 -7.60
N LYS A 72 -22.23 9.18 -7.90
CA LYS A 72 -21.29 9.69 -6.93
C LYS A 72 -22.00 10.67 -5.99
N VAL A 73 -21.88 10.43 -4.69
CA VAL A 73 -22.41 11.32 -3.63
C VAL A 73 -21.36 11.67 -2.58
N ALA A 74 -20.16 11.13 -2.68
CA ALA A 74 -19.07 11.45 -1.75
C ALA A 74 -18.71 12.94 -1.83
N GLU A 75 -18.58 13.57 -0.66
CA GLU A 75 -18.11 14.95 -0.54
C GLU A 75 -16.58 15.02 -0.49
N ILE A 76 -15.94 14.00 0.08
CA ILE A 76 -14.49 13.92 0.24
C ILE A 76 -13.94 12.77 -0.62
N ASP A 77 -13.03 13.09 -1.51
CA ASP A 77 -12.34 12.11 -2.35
C ASP A 77 -11.04 11.62 -1.72
N TRP A 78 -10.88 10.30 -1.68
CA TRP A 78 -9.58 9.69 -1.40
C TRP A 78 -8.84 9.47 -2.72
N THR A 79 -7.68 10.07 -2.85
CA THR A 79 -6.88 10.00 -4.08
C THR A 79 -5.45 9.54 -3.78
N ASN A 80 -4.83 8.93 -4.77
CA ASN A 80 -3.41 8.64 -4.78
C ASN A 80 -2.84 9.19 -6.10
N GLU A 81 -1.84 10.05 -5.98
CA GLU A 81 -1.22 10.71 -7.12
C GLU A 81 0.26 10.37 -7.18
N GLU A 82 0.74 10.19 -8.38
CA GLU A 82 2.15 9.98 -8.64
C GLU A 82 2.80 11.29 -9.08
N VAL A 83 3.93 11.62 -8.46
CA VAL A 83 4.67 12.85 -8.75
C VAL A 83 6.14 12.53 -8.97
N SER A 84 6.65 12.85 -10.15
CA SER A 84 8.08 12.76 -10.47
C SER A 84 8.84 13.91 -9.84
N LEU A 85 9.93 13.59 -9.12
CA LEU A 85 10.86 14.56 -8.54
C LEU A 85 12.16 14.71 -9.35
N ALA A 86 12.21 14.22 -10.58
CA ALA A 86 13.40 14.22 -11.44
C ALA A 86 14.09 15.59 -11.55
N GLN A 87 13.33 16.67 -11.49
CA GLN A 87 13.83 18.04 -11.61
C GLN A 87 14.17 18.70 -10.27
N CYS A 88 13.84 18.04 -9.14
CA CYS A 88 14.13 18.57 -7.80
C CYS A 88 15.50 18.08 -7.34
N ARG A 89 16.20 18.86 -6.54
CA ARG A 89 17.53 18.48 -6.03
C ARG A 89 17.67 18.58 -4.51
N ASP A 90 16.99 19.53 -3.93
CA ASP A 90 17.04 19.85 -2.51
C ASP A 90 15.63 19.97 -1.92
N THR A 91 15.54 20.09 -0.61
CA THR A 91 14.26 20.17 0.12
C THR A 91 13.41 21.34 -0.35
N GLN A 92 14.03 22.49 -0.65
CA GLN A 92 13.30 23.70 -1.06
C GLN A 92 12.65 23.51 -2.45
N SER A 93 13.40 22.94 -3.41
CA SER A 93 12.86 22.65 -4.75
C SER A 93 11.75 21.59 -4.70
N VAL A 94 11.87 20.56 -3.88
CA VAL A 94 10.84 19.55 -3.66
C VAL A 94 9.57 20.19 -3.09
N LEU A 95 9.68 20.98 -2.03
CA LEU A 95 8.52 21.65 -1.41
C LEU A 95 7.82 22.60 -2.38
N SER A 96 8.58 23.47 -3.06
CA SER A 96 8.02 24.45 -4.00
C SER A 96 7.33 23.75 -5.18
N TYR A 97 7.91 22.67 -5.68
CA TYR A 97 7.34 21.91 -6.78
C TYR A 97 6.06 21.18 -6.38
N LEU A 98 6.08 20.47 -5.26
CA LEU A 98 4.89 19.77 -4.72
C LEU A 98 3.77 20.77 -4.44
N GLU A 99 4.07 21.86 -3.76
CA GLU A 99 3.08 22.88 -3.45
C GLU A 99 2.42 23.45 -4.71
N THR A 100 3.21 23.85 -5.69
CA THR A 100 2.69 24.42 -6.95
C THR A 100 1.86 23.41 -7.73
N SER A 101 2.35 22.17 -7.85
CA SER A 101 1.65 21.08 -8.53
C SER A 101 0.31 20.77 -7.88
N LEU A 102 0.27 20.70 -6.56
CA LEU A 102 -0.91 20.36 -5.79
C LEU A 102 -1.95 21.48 -5.80
N LEU A 103 -1.54 22.74 -5.68
CA LEU A 103 -2.45 23.88 -5.78
C LEU A 103 -3.07 23.99 -7.19
N THR A 104 -2.31 23.68 -8.23
CA THR A 104 -2.85 23.65 -9.59
C THR A 104 -3.94 22.59 -9.73
N LYS A 105 -3.71 21.40 -9.17
CA LYS A 105 -4.71 20.32 -9.16
C LYS A 105 -5.94 20.69 -8.33
N TRP A 106 -5.76 21.26 -7.15
CA TRP A 106 -6.87 21.69 -6.31
C TRP A 106 -7.78 22.70 -7.02
N HIS A 107 -7.21 23.69 -7.71
CA HIS A 107 -7.99 24.66 -8.48
C HIS A 107 -8.80 24.00 -9.62
N ALA A 108 -8.34 22.88 -10.16
CA ALA A 108 -9.05 22.14 -11.21
C ALA A 108 -10.20 21.26 -10.65
N HIS A 109 -10.11 20.84 -9.39
CA HIS A 109 -11.08 19.96 -8.73
C HIS A 109 -11.71 20.69 -7.56
N GLN A 110 -12.92 21.16 -7.67
CA GLN A 110 -13.60 21.92 -6.61
C GLN A 110 -14.17 21.03 -5.48
N GLN A 111 -13.59 19.86 -5.22
CA GLN A 111 -14.03 18.93 -4.18
C GLN A 111 -12.96 18.79 -3.11
N GLN A 112 -13.40 18.50 -1.87
CA GLN A 112 -12.48 18.17 -0.78
C GLN A 112 -11.73 16.89 -1.08
N GLN A 113 -10.43 16.88 -0.85
CA GLN A 113 -9.56 15.73 -1.18
C GLN A 113 -8.63 15.36 -0.02
N LEU A 114 -8.57 14.06 0.25
CA LEU A 114 -7.54 13.43 1.07
C LEU A 114 -6.59 12.66 0.14
N MET A 115 -5.36 13.13 0.03
CA MET A 115 -4.41 12.67 -0.98
C MET A 115 -3.20 11.97 -0.37
N ALA A 116 -2.84 10.81 -0.92
CA ALA A 116 -1.49 10.27 -0.79
C ALA A 116 -0.68 10.63 -2.03
N LEU A 117 0.60 10.92 -1.85
CA LEU A 117 1.52 11.18 -2.95
C LEU A 117 2.56 10.08 -3.03
N THR A 118 2.68 9.44 -4.18
CA THR A 118 3.76 8.53 -4.51
C THR A 118 4.84 9.31 -5.25
N LEU A 119 5.97 9.51 -4.59
CA LEU A 119 7.11 10.26 -5.10
C LEU A 119 8.00 9.35 -5.93
N LYS A 120 8.17 9.66 -7.20
CA LYS A 120 8.98 8.90 -8.18
C LYS A 120 10.30 9.62 -8.48
N GLU A 121 11.25 8.87 -9.02
CA GLU A 121 12.54 9.37 -9.50
C GLU A 121 13.28 10.15 -8.40
N THR A 122 13.44 9.52 -7.24
CA THR A 122 14.01 10.11 -6.02
C THR A 122 15.49 9.80 -5.79
N GLN A 123 16.13 9.01 -6.66
CA GLN A 123 17.48 8.44 -6.50
C GLN A 123 18.59 9.49 -6.42
N HIS A 124 18.38 10.61 -7.09
CA HIS A 124 19.33 11.71 -7.18
C HIS A 124 19.19 12.73 -6.04
N LEU A 125 18.19 12.54 -5.18
CA LEU A 125 17.98 13.43 -4.03
C LEU A 125 18.99 13.16 -2.93
N ASP A 126 19.44 14.23 -2.27
CA ASP A 126 20.30 14.10 -1.11
C ASP A 126 19.65 13.28 0.01
N VAL A 127 20.48 12.56 0.75
CA VAL A 127 20.06 11.74 1.89
C VAL A 127 19.22 12.54 2.90
N THR A 128 19.54 13.81 3.09
CA THR A 128 18.80 14.72 4.00
C THR A 128 17.37 14.96 3.54
N VAL A 129 17.14 15.06 2.22
CA VAL A 129 15.80 15.22 1.64
C VAL A 129 14.99 13.95 1.84
N VAL A 130 15.60 12.79 1.55
CA VAL A 130 14.96 11.47 1.75
C VAL A 130 14.61 11.27 3.22
N GLN A 131 15.50 11.63 4.14
CA GLN A 131 15.21 11.56 5.58
C GLN A 131 14.06 12.48 6.00
N ALA A 132 13.99 13.71 5.48
CA ALA A 132 12.89 14.63 5.76
C ALA A 132 11.54 14.12 5.25
N ILE A 133 11.55 13.32 4.17
CA ILE A 133 10.33 12.64 3.69
C ILE A 133 9.96 11.49 4.64
N VAL A 134 10.91 10.63 4.97
CA VAL A 134 10.70 9.40 5.77
C VAL A 134 10.27 9.72 7.20
N ASN A 135 10.88 10.72 7.84
CA ASN A 135 10.55 11.12 9.21
C ASN A 135 9.31 12.03 9.31
N GLY A 136 8.70 12.41 8.16
CA GLY A 136 7.45 13.18 8.10
C GLY A 136 7.60 14.70 8.26
N GLU A 137 8.82 15.24 8.34
CA GLU A 137 9.04 16.68 8.42
C GLU A 137 8.52 17.41 7.17
N LEU A 138 8.84 16.86 5.99
CA LEU A 138 8.42 17.43 4.72
C LEU A 138 6.88 17.36 4.57
N LEU A 139 6.26 16.26 4.99
CA LEU A 139 4.81 16.13 5.01
C LEU A 139 4.15 17.18 5.92
N SER A 140 4.66 17.34 7.13
CA SER A 140 4.11 18.29 8.10
C SER A 140 4.18 19.74 7.60
N TYR A 141 5.30 20.10 6.98
CA TYR A 141 5.45 21.43 6.37
C TYR A 141 4.46 21.63 5.21
N LEU A 142 4.36 20.65 4.31
CA LEU A 142 3.46 20.68 3.16
C LEU A 142 1.99 20.80 3.60
N GLN A 143 1.59 20.05 4.62
CA GLN A 143 0.25 20.12 5.21
C GLN A 143 -0.06 21.50 5.74
N GLN A 144 0.86 22.14 6.46
CA GLN A 144 0.68 23.48 7.00
C GLN A 144 0.49 24.51 5.88
N GLN A 145 1.29 24.45 4.81
CA GLN A 145 1.18 25.36 3.67
C GLN A 145 -0.14 25.18 2.91
N LEU A 146 -0.51 23.93 2.63
CA LEU A 146 -1.74 23.63 1.92
C LEU A 146 -2.99 24.00 2.73
N LEU A 147 -2.99 23.71 4.04
CA LEU A 147 -4.11 24.07 4.92
C LEU A 147 -4.42 25.56 4.87
N GLN A 148 -3.40 26.41 4.89
CA GLN A 148 -3.57 27.86 4.81
C GLN A 148 -4.10 28.33 3.45
N LYS A 149 -3.65 27.71 2.36
CA LYS A 149 -3.97 28.13 0.99
C LYS A 149 -5.29 27.60 0.46
N THR A 150 -5.71 26.44 0.95
CA THR A 150 -6.93 25.73 0.51
C THR A 150 -8.07 25.78 1.52
N GLN A 151 -7.88 26.44 2.66
CA GLN A 151 -8.83 26.50 3.76
C GLN A 151 -9.26 25.13 4.29
N GLY A 152 -8.43 24.11 4.09
CA GLY A 152 -8.68 22.74 4.54
C GLY A 152 -9.37 21.82 3.52
N ASP A 153 -9.71 22.30 2.34
CA ASP A 153 -10.37 21.49 1.30
C ASP A 153 -9.42 20.45 0.66
N PHE A 154 -8.12 20.64 0.83
CA PHE A 154 -7.11 19.77 0.24
C PHE A 154 -6.09 19.36 1.28
N PHE A 155 -5.99 18.06 1.55
CA PHE A 155 -5.13 17.52 2.59
C PHE A 155 -4.30 16.34 2.09
N VAL A 156 -2.98 16.48 2.16
CA VAL A 156 -2.03 15.38 1.92
C VAL A 156 -1.82 14.62 3.22
N TYR A 157 -2.26 13.37 3.28
CA TYR A 157 -2.14 12.56 4.50
C TYR A 157 -0.92 11.65 4.50
N HIS A 158 -0.29 11.40 3.34
CA HIS A 158 0.87 10.50 3.25
C HIS A 158 1.76 10.82 2.06
N LEU A 159 3.08 10.73 2.27
CA LEU A 159 4.09 10.70 1.23
C LEU A 159 4.68 9.30 1.15
N ILE A 160 4.70 8.72 -0.03
CA ILE A 160 5.21 7.38 -0.30
C ILE A 160 6.39 7.54 -1.24
N LEU A 161 7.58 7.16 -0.80
CA LEU A 161 8.70 6.98 -1.71
C LEU A 161 8.42 5.73 -2.53
N GLN A 162 8.39 5.86 -3.85
CA GLN A 162 8.33 4.67 -4.69
C GLN A 162 9.62 3.89 -4.47
N ALA A 163 9.50 2.69 -3.92
CA ALA A 163 10.59 1.73 -3.99
C ALA A 163 10.85 1.48 -5.48
N GLU A 164 12.08 1.68 -5.91
CA GLU A 164 12.46 1.19 -7.23
C GLU A 164 12.16 -0.30 -7.26
N GLU A 165 11.53 -0.75 -8.34
CA GLU A 165 11.73 -2.13 -8.67
C GLU A 165 13.25 -2.29 -8.76
N PRO A 166 13.84 -3.18 -7.99
CA PRO A 166 15.26 -3.43 -8.12
C PRO A 166 15.46 -3.65 -9.62
N THR A 167 16.23 -2.75 -10.24
CA THR A 167 16.67 -2.97 -11.61
C THR A 167 17.13 -4.40 -11.60
N LYS A 168 16.49 -5.26 -12.41
CA LYS A 168 16.87 -6.68 -12.53
C LYS A 168 18.26 -6.86 -13.20
N GLU A 169 19.13 -5.88 -13.03
CA GLU A 169 20.55 -6.15 -13.06
C GLU A 169 20.81 -6.96 -11.80
N PRO A 170 21.14 -8.23 -11.96
CA PRO A 170 21.51 -9.03 -10.81
C PRO A 170 22.58 -8.22 -10.09
N ILE A 171 22.32 -7.82 -8.85
CA ILE A 171 23.37 -7.30 -7.98
C ILE A 171 24.30 -8.50 -7.87
N TYR A 172 25.33 -8.49 -8.71
CA TYR A 172 26.44 -9.40 -8.54
C TYR A 172 27.06 -9.03 -7.21
N LEU A 173 26.49 -9.57 -6.14
CA LEU A 173 27.28 -9.80 -4.96
C LEU A 173 28.40 -10.71 -5.47
N ALA A 174 29.53 -10.11 -5.82
CA ALA A 174 30.79 -10.77 -5.70
C ALA A 174 30.96 -11.06 -4.20
N ALA A 175 30.01 -11.81 -3.67
CA ALA A 175 30.07 -12.37 -2.35
C ALA A 175 31.25 -13.33 -2.46
N SER A 176 32.36 -12.88 -1.91
CA SER A 176 33.42 -13.80 -1.58
C SER A 176 32.72 -15.10 -1.14
N PRO A 177 33.10 -16.27 -1.67
CA PRO A 177 32.54 -17.57 -1.24
C PRO A 177 32.50 -17.72 0.29
N ASN A 178 33.28 -16.91 0.98
CA ASN A 178 33.33 -16.79 2.42
C ASN A 178 32.11 -16.11 3.07
N LEU A 179 31.32 -15.26 2.37
CA LEU A 179 30.24 -14.51 3.05
C LEU A 179 29.11 -15.44 3.51
N LEU A 180 28.64 -16.32 2.66
CA LEU A 180 27.62 -17.32 3.03
C LEU A 180 28.17 -18.24 4.11
N THR A 181 29.40 -18.71 3.99
CA THR A 181 30.05 -19.56 5.01
C THR A 181 30.22 -18.82 6.34
N VAL A 182 30.49 -17.51 6.33
CA VAL A 182 30.58 -16.68 7.55
C VAL A 182 29.20 -16.50 8.17
N LEU A 183 28.18 -16.24 7.35
CA LEU A 183 26.78 -16.11 7.82
C LEU A 183 26.31 -17.45 8.43
N GLU A 184 26.57 -18.57 7.77
CA GLU A 184 26.24 -19.89 8.29
C GLU A 184 26.90 -20.15 9.64
N LYS A 185 28.21 -19.94 9.75
CA LYS A 185 28.95 -20.13 11.01
C LYS A 185 28.43 -19.23 12.11
N THR A 186 28.10 -17.97 11.80
CA THR A 186 27.57 -16.99 12.76
C THR A 186 26.18 -17.40 13.26
N TYR A 187 25.31 -17.85 12.35
CA TYR A 187 23.95 -18.27 12.71
C TYR A 187 23.89 -19.61 13.45
N LEU A 188 24.82 -20.51 13.15
CA LEU A 188 24.89 -21.82 13.80
C LEU A 188 25.57 -21.78 15.17
N ASP A 189 26.39 -20.74 15.44
CA ASP A 189 26.98 -20.55 16.76
C ASP A 189 25.93 -20.01 17.73
N PRO A 190 25.57 -20.79 18.79
CA PRO A 190 24.50 -20.38 19.71
C PRO A 190 24.82 -19.10 20.48
N VAL A 191 26.11 -18.84 20.77
CA VAL A 191 26.54 -17.67 21.54
C VAL A 191 26.42 -16.39 20.69
N ILE A 192 26.87 -16.46 19.45
CA ILE A 192 26.78 -15.34 18.51
C ILE A 192 25.32 -15.07 18.15
N PHE A 193 24.53 -16.12 17.93
CA PHE A 193 23.10 -15.99 17.66
C PHE A 193 22.33 -15.32 18.80
N GLU A 194 22.59 -15.75 20.04
CA GLU A 194 22.00 -15.17 21.25
C GLU A 194 22.36 -13.69 21.40
N ASP A 195 23.61 -13.32 21.20
CA ASP A 195 24.06 -11.93 21.32
C ASP A 195 23.46 -11.04 20.22
N THR A 196 23.37 -11.56 19.00
CA THR A 196 22.78 -10.83 17.84
C THR A 196 21.26 -10.63 17.98
N THR A 197 20.55 -11.59 18.53
CA THR A 197 19.09 -11.54 18.69
C THR A 197 18.63 -10.92 20.01
N LYS A 198 19.52 -10.70 20.94
CA LYS A 198 19.27 -10.22 22.31
C LYS A 198 18.43 -8.92 22.37
N GLU A 199 18.67 -7.99 21.45
CA GLU A 199 17.89 -6.76 21.42
C GLU A 199 16.45 -6.99 20.91
N LEU A 200 16.28 -7.86 19.93
CA LEU A 200 14.96 -8.24 19.42
C LEU A 200 14.11 -8.98 20.46
N LEU A 201 14.75 -9.83 21.27
CA LEU A 201 14.08 -10.59 22.34
C LEU A 201 13.58 -9.70 23.51
N ARG A 202 13.97 -8.44 23.57
CA ARG A 202 13.43 -7.45 24.54
C ARG A 202 12.00 -7.04 24.22
N TYR A 203 11.54 -7.26 23.00
CA TYR A 203 10.19 -6.92 22.58
C TYR A 203 9.28 -8.14 22.72
N PRO A 204 8.18 -8.07 23.50
CA PRO A 204 7.29 -9.20 23.78
C PRO A 204 6.72 -9.86 22.51
N GLU A 205 6.51 -9.07 21.47
CA GLU A 205 6.01 -9.54 20.18
C GLU A 205 6.98 -10.49 19.47
N PHE A 206 8.27 -10.43 19.75
CA PHE A 206 9.30 -11.30 19.15
C PHE A 206 9.67 -12.50 20.04
N ALA A 207 9.38 -12.43 21.33
CA ALA A 207 9.76 -13.48 22.29
C ALA A 207 9.14 -14.86 21.98
N GLY A 208 8.03 -14.91 21.21
CA GLY A 208 7.38 -16.15 20.77
C GLY A 208 7.77 -16.62 19.37
N ILE A 209 8.55 -15.83 18.63
CA ILE A 209 8.92 -16.10 17.23
C ILE A 209 10.29 -16.74 17.15
N PHE A 210 11.24 -16.32 18.00
CA PHE A 210 12.61 -16.82 17.99
C PHE A 210 12.76 -18.02 18.95
N SER A 211 13.31 -19.10 18.43
CA SER A 211 13.71 -20.27 19.24
C SER A 211 15.22 -20.40 19.25
N MET A 212 15.79 -20.73 20.42
CA MET A 212 17.20 -21.07 20.56
C MET A 212 17.53 -22.51 20.14
N ASP A 213 16.52 -23.25 19.67
CA ASP A 213 16.65 -24.61 19.17
C ASP A 213 17.53 -24.62 17.89
N GLU A 214 18.47 -25.53 17.84
CA GLU A 214 19.36 -25.75 16.68
C GLU A 214 18.56 -26.05 15.40
N GLN A 215 17.51 -26.83 15.51
CA GLN A 215 16.67 -27.18 14.39
C GLN A 215 15.92 -25.97 13.82
N TRP A 216 15.46 -25.07 14.68
CA TRP A 216 14.84 -23.82 14.25
C TRP A 216 15.85 -22.89 13.55
N ARG A 217 17.09 -22.79 14.04
CA ARG A 217 18.14 -21.98 13.42
C ARG A 217 18.52 -22.52 12.04
N LEU A 218 18.66 -23.85 11.90
CA LEU A 218 18.93 -24.49 10.62
C LEU A 218 17.82 -24.23 9.60
N GLU A 219 16.56 -24.34 9.99
CA GLU A 219 15.41 -24.06 9.11
C GLU A 219 15.33 -22.60 8.71
N SER A 220 15.57 -21.68 9.65
CA SER A 220 15.62 -20.24 9.37
C SER A 220 16.74 -19.88 8.39
N LEU A 221 17.91 -20.52 8.52
CA LEU A 221 19.03 -20.36 7.62
C LEU A 221 18.71 -20.89 6.21
N ARG A 222 18.04 -22.04 6.13
CA ARG A 222 17.58 -22.63 4.86
C ARG A 222 16.64 -21.68 4.12
N LEU A 223 15.64 -21.12 4.83
CA LEU A 223 14.68 -20.18 4.26
C LEU A 223 15.37 -18.87 3.82
N ALA A 224 16.34 -18.38 4.59
CA ALA A 224 17.13 -17.21 4.20
C ALA A 224 17.96 -17.46 2.94
N HIS A 225 18.56 -18.66 2.78
CA HIS A 225 19.27 -19.06 1.57
C HIS A 225 18.33 -19.15 0.35
N GLU A 226 17.15 -19.74 0.51
CA GLU A 226 16.15 -19.78 -0.56
C GLU A 226 15.76 -18.38 -1.02
N GLN A 227 15.51 -17.47 -0.07
CA GLN A 227 15.15 -16.08 -0.38
C GLN A 227 16.31 -15.31 -1.03
N ILE A 228 17.53 -15.48 -0.56
CA ILE A 228 18.73 -14.88 -1.16
C ILE A 228 18.93 -15.42 -2.59
N ASN A 229 18.71 -16.69 -2.84
CA ASN A 229 18.85 -17.29 -4.17
C ASN A 229 17.72 -16.89 -5.12
N GLU A 230 16.51 -16.60 -4.62
CA GLU A 230 15.40 -16.09 -5.42
C GLU A 230 15.60 -14.61 -5.79
N ASP A 231 16.10 -13.81 -4.82
CA ASP A 231 16.27 -12.36 -4.98
C ASP A 231 17.63 -11.98 -5.60
N PHE A 232 18.66 -12.86 -5.49
CA PHE A 232 20.01 -12.64 -5.98
C PHE A 232 20.51 -13.83 -6.80
N THR A 233 20.91 -13.57 -8.05
CA THR A 233 21.62 -14.60 -8.85
C THR A 233 23.08 -14.63 -8.42
N ILE A 234 23.47 -15.66 -7.67
CA ILE A 234 24.87 -15.89 -7.31
C ILE A 234 25.55 -16.57 -8.51
N GLN A 235 26.47 -15.86 -9.19
CA GLN A 235 27.40 -16.50 -10.12
C GLN A 235 28.55 -17.10 -9.31
N GLU A 236 28.66 -18.43 -9.34
CA GLU A 236 29.90 -19.08 -8.96
C GLU A 236 30.94 -18.75 -10.04
N ASP A 237 32.04 -18.11 -9.66
CA ASP A 237 33.18 -17.93 -10.54
C ASP A 237 33.70 -19.36 -10.93
N PRO A 238 33.81 -19.69 -12.23
CA PRO A 238 34.40 -20.94 -12.63
C PRO A 238 35.90 -20.89 -12.27
N LEU A 239 36.33 -21.83 -11.43
CA LEU A 239 37.72 -22.10 -11.09
C LEU A 239 38.56 -22.39 -12.34
#